data_a9e4b66922568a594d18a2b4343aca43
#
_entry.id   a9e4b66922568a594d18a2b4343aca43
#
_cell.length_a   1.000
_cell.length_b   1.000
_cell.length_c   1.000
_cell.angle_alpha   90.00
_cell.angle_beta   90.00
_cell.angle_gamma   90.00
#
_symmetry.space_group_name_H-M   'P 1'
#
loop_
_entity.id
_entity.type
_entity.pdbx_description
1 polymer ?
#
loop_
_entity_poly.entity_id
_entity_poly.type
_entity_poly.pdbx_seq_one_letter_code
_entity_poly.pdbx_strand_id
1 'polypeptide(L)'
;KELDLIDEIKFVHPKDMQDGKIEITSGDITTNLPYVDGVHLAFDHHLSESIRNEKRENHIIIPTAPSAARVVFEYYGGFETFPESFAEMMVAVDKADSAQFLKEDVLEPKGWEFLSFLMDARTGLGRFREFKISNYQLMMDLIDYCKNHTIKEIFALPDVKERVELYEKYAEAAKEQIQRCATQTKNVVVLDLRGEETIYPTNRFMIYALFPTANISIHIL
;
A
#
# COMPACT_ATOMS: atom_id res chain seq x y z
N LYS A 1 13.05 -13.83 2.30
CA LYS A 1 12.84 -15.05 3.13
C LYS A 1 12.73 -16.31 2.26
N GLU A 2 11.98 -16.29 1.13
CA GLU A 2 11.82 -17.49 0.30
C GLU A 2 13.16 -18.04 -0.23
N LEU A 3 14.08 -17.14 -0.57
CA LEU A 3 15.43 -17.46 -1.04
C LEU A 3 16.45 -17.50 0.10
N ASP A 4 16.00 -17.39 1.36
CA ASP A 4 16.86 -17.34 2.57
C ASP A 4 17.93 -16.22 2.53
N LEU A 5 17.57 -15.10 1.89
CA LEU A 5 18.46 -13.94 1.73
C LEU A 5 18.22 -12.84 2.78
N ILE A 6 17.10 -12.91 3.51
CA ILE A 6 16.63 -11.81 4.36
C ILE A 6 16.68 -12.23 5.84
N ASP A 7 17.47 -11.51 6.61
CA ASP A 7 17.60 -11.68 8.06
C ASP A 7 16.54 -10.87 8.80
N GLU A 8 16.43 -9.56 8.52
CA GLU A 8 15.49 -8.63 9.14
C GLU A 8 14.73 -7.82 8.06
N ILE A 9 13.49 -7.46 8.35
CA ILE A 9 12.67 -6.55 7.51
C ILE A 9 12.25 -5.34 8.33
N LYS A 10 12.42 -4.15 7.76
CA LYS A 10 11.98 -2.87 8.34
C LYS A 10 11.13 -2.07 7.35
N PHE A 11 9.99 -1.58 7.81
CA PHE A 11 9.24 -0.54 7.10
C PHE A 11 9.79 0.82 7.48
N VAL A 12 10.23 1.60 6.50
CA VAL A 12 10.80 2.93 6.69
C VAL A 12 10.09 3.96 5.82
N HIS A 13 10.10 5.21 6.27
CA HIS A 13 9.49 6.29 5.50
C HIS A 13 10.48 6.78 4.43
N PRO A 14 10.08 6.95 3.14
CA PRO A 14 10.95 7.40 2.07
C PRO A 14 11.68 8.72 2.39
N LYS A 15 11.02 9.65 3.08
CA LYS A 15 11.62 10.92 3.51
C LYS A 15 12.77 10.73 4.50
N ASP A 16 12.66 9.77 5.41
CA ASP A 16 13.73 9.50 6.39
C ASP A 16 14.96 8.88 5.72
N MET A 17 14.75 8.11 4.64
CA MET A 17 15.84 7.65 3.76
C MET A 17 16.55 8.83 3.09
N GLN A 18 15.77 9.74 2.46
CA GLN A 18 16.32 10.92 1.77
C GLN A 18 17.05 11.87 2.72
N ASP A 19 16.58 11.98 3.96
CA ASP A 19 17.18 12.83 5.00
C ASP A 19 18.42 12.20 5.66
N GLY A 20 18.80 10.96 5.26
CA GLY A 20 19.93 10.24 5.85
C GLY A 20 19.73 9.81 7.30
N LYS A 21 18.47 9.71 7.78
CA LYS A 21 18.15 9.26 9.14
C LYS A 21 18.21 7.73 9.29
N ILE A 22 18.17 7.02 8.17
CA ILE A 22 18.26 5.57 8.12
C ILE A 22 19.66 5.21 7.63
N GLU A 23 20.40 4.52 8.45
CA GLU A 23 21.71 4.00 8.07
C GLU A 23 21.53 2.85 7.07
N ILE A 24 22.18 2.94 5.92
CA ILE A 24 22.17 1.96 4.84
C ILE A 24 23.58 1.44 4.63
N THR A 25 23.71 0.13 4.51
CA THR A 25 24.98 -0.57 4.35
C THR A 25 24.98 -1.50 3.14
N SER A 26 26.13 -2.05 2.80
CA SER A 26 26.29 -3.04 1.74
C SER A 26 25.65 -4.42 2.06
N GLY A 27 25.01 -4.58 3.22
CA GLY A 27 24.20 -5.73 3.58
C GLY A 27 22.70 -5.51 3.35
N ASP A 28 22.28 -4.29 2.97
CA ASP A 28 20.86 -3.94 2.89
C ASP A 28 20.30 -4.04 1.47
N ILE A 29 19.07 -4.52 1.36
CA ILE A 29 18.25 -4.50 0.14
C ILE A 29 17.09 -3.55 0.38
N THR A 30 16.88 -2.60 -0.52
CA THR A 30 15.77 -1.65 -0.44
C THR A 30 14.74 -1.91 -1.55
N THR A 31 13.45 -1.75 -1.24
CA THR A 31 12.37 -1.89 -2.21
C THR A 31 11.40 -0.72 -2.09
N ASN A 32 11.02 -0.11 -3.22
CA ASN A 32 10.05 1.00 -3.28
C ASN A 32 10.50 2.22 -2.45
N LEU A 33 11.80 2.44 -2.38
CA LEU A 33 12.45 3.48 -1.59
C LEU A 33 13.48 4.22 -2.47
N PRO A 34 13.75 5.52 -2.18
CA PRO A 34 14.80 6.26 -2.86
C PRO A 34 16.15 5.56 -2.78
N TYR A 35 16.91 5.60 -3.87
CA TYR A 35 18.26 5.04 -3.89
C TYR A 35 19.18 5.80 -2.92
N VAL A 36 19.98 5.06 -2.17
CA VAL A 36 21.01 5.59 -1.27
C VAL A 36 22.34 4.89 -1.56
N ASP A 37 23.41 5.67 -1.65
CA ASP A 37 24.76 5.12 -1.88
C ASP A 37 25.16 4.15 -0.76
N GLY A 38 25.80 3.05 -1.15
CA GLY A 38 26.22 2.00 -0.21
C GLY A 38 25.25 0.84 -0.06
N VAL A 39 24.01 0.95 -0.56
CA VAL A 39 23.05 -0.17 -0.57
C VAL A 39 23.57 -1.36 -1.40
N HIS A 40 23.28 -2.60 -0.95
CA HIS A 40 23.61 -3.78 -1.73
C HIS A 40 22.81 -3.85 -3.03
N LEU A 41 21.48 -3.84 -2.93
CA LEU A 41 20.54 -3.80 -4.05
C LEU A 41 19.38 -2.86 -3.74
N ALA A 42 18.95 -2.09 -4.73
CA ALA A 42 17.74 -1.27 -4.66
C ALA A 42 16.79 -1.64 -5.79
N PHE A 43 15.54 -1.93 -5.45
CA PHE A 43 14.46 -2.24 -6.39
C PHE A 43 13.43 -1.12 -6.40
N ASP A 44 13.14 -0.58 -7.58
CA ASP A 44 12.15 0.48 -7.71
C ASP A 44 11.47 0.47 -9.08
N HIS A 45 10.32 1.15 -9.20
CA HIS A 45 9.60 1.35 -10.44
C HIS A 45 9.26 2.83 -10.71
N HIS A 46 9.64 3.74 -9.83
CA HIS A 46 9.34 5.16 -9.99
C HIS A 46 10.18 5.80 -11.10
N LEU A 47 9.52 6.38 -12.11
CA LEU A 47 10.21 7.11 -13.19
C LEU A 47 11.09 8.24 -12.64
N SER A 48 10.67 8.90 -11.55
CA SER A 48 11.44 9.96 -10.90
C SER A 48 12.82 9.50 -10.42
N GLU A 49 12.94 8.26 -9.95
CA GLU A 49 14.21 7.70 -9.51
C GLU A 49 15.14 7.40 -10.69
N SER A 50 14.62 6.99 -11.84
CA SER A 50 15.42 6.81 -13.06
C SER A 50 15.93 8.12 -13.66
N ILE A 51 15.23 9.24 -13.38
CA ILE A 51 15.66 10.59 -13.82
C ILE A 51 16.67 11.20 -12.84
N ARG A 52 16.49 10.93 -11.54
CA ARG A 52 17.29 11.51 -10.46
C ARG A 52 18.66 10.85 -10.33
N ASN A 53 18.74 9.55 -10.58
CA ASN A 53 19.94 8.76 -10.39
C ASN A 53 20.59 8.38 -11.72
N GLU A 54 21.92 8.32 -11.74
CA GLU A 54 22.66 7.69 -12.81
C GLU A 54 22.40 6.18 -12.82
N LYS A 55 22.55 5.55 -13.98
CA LYS A 55 22.41 4.09 -14.11
C LYS A 55 23.49 3.38 -13.29
N ARG A 56 23.07 2.46 -12.42
CA ARG A 56 23.93 1.65 -11.54
C ARG A 56 23.56 0.18 -11.65
N GLU A 57 24.51 -0.70 -11.49
CA GLU A 57 24.29 -2.16 -11.58
C GLU A 57 23.45 -2.68 -10.41
N ASN A 58 23.56 -2.04 -9.24
CA ASN A 58 22.79 -2.40 -8.04
C ASN A 58 21.47 -1.61 -7.86
N HIS A 59 21.07 -0.81 -8.86
CA HIS A 59 19.77 -0.12 -8.90
C HIS A 59 18.89 -0.73 -9.99
N ILE A 60 18.07 -1.69 -9.59
CA ILE A 60 17.16 -2.41 -10.48
C ILE A 60 15.86 -1.61 -10.56
N ILE A 61 15.75 -0.80 -11.61
CA ILE A 61 14.62 0.09 -11.79
C ILE A 61 13.91 -0.20 -13.12
N ILE A 62 12.60 -0.44 -13.06
CA ILE A 62 11.74 -0.73 -14.22
C ILE A 62 10.52 0.20 -14.17
N PRO A 63 10.59 1.41 -14.77
CA PRO A 63 9.51 2.40 -14.70
C PRO A 63 8.18 1.97 -15.34
N THR A 64 8.19 0.92 -16.15
CA THR A 64 6.98 0.33 -16.74
C THR A 64 6.35 -0.77 -15.90
N ALA A 65 7.02 -1.21 -14.83
CA ALA A 65 6.46 -2.18 -13.92
C ALA A 65 5.32 -1.54 -13.09
N PRO A 66 4.23 -2.26 -12.83
CA PRO A 66 3.10 -1.74 -12.06
C PRO A 66 3.42 -1.56 -10.57
N SER A 67 4.44 -2.25 -10.06
CA SER A 67 4.87 -2.17 -8.65
C SER A 67 6.34 -2.49 -8.48
N ALA A 68 6.96 -2.01 -7.40
CA ALA A 68 8.31 -2.43 -7.01
C ALA A 68 8.36 -3.92 -6.63
N ALA A 69 7.27 -4.47 -6.08
CA ALA A 69 7.14 -5.91 -5.84
C ALA A 69 7.24 -6.72 -7.13
N ARG A 70 6.66 -6.23 -8.23
CA ARG A 70 6.78 -6.83 -9.57
C ARG A 70 8.23 -6.83 -10.04
N VAL A 71 8.96 -5.74 -9.81
CA VAL A 71 10.40 -5.68 -10.17
C VAL A 71 11.20 -6.74 -9.42
N VAL A 72 10.97 -6.90 -8.11
CA VAL A 72 11.60 -7.96 -7.30
C VAL A 72 11.23 -9.34 -7.81
N PHE A 73 9.93 -9.57 -8.05
CA PHE A 73 9.41 -10.86 -8.50
C PHE A 73 10.07 -11.30 -9.81
N GLU A 74 10.11 -10.42 -10.82
CA GLU A 74 10.72 -10.71 -12.13
C GLU A 74 12.24 -10.88 -12.05
N TYR A 75 12.91 -10.05 -11.25
CA TYR A 75 14.37 -10.13 -11.06
C TYR A 75 14.83 -11.49 -10.51
N TYR A 76 14.04 -12.08 -9.61
CA TYR A 76 14.34 -13.38 -9.02
C TYR A 76 13.68 -14.57 -9.77
N GLY A 77 13.20 -14.39 -11.00
CA GLY A 77 12.77 -15.47 -11.89
C GLY A 77 11.26 -15.71 -11.94
N GLY A 78 10.44 -14.86 -11.36
CA GLY A 78 8.98 -14.95 -11.46
C GLY A 78 8.43 -16.29 -10.97
N PHE A 79 7.46 -16.85 -11.67
CA PHE A 79 6.86 -18.15 -11.33
C PHE A 79 7.77 -19.37 -11.55
N GLU A 80 8.97 -19.20 -12.10
CA GLU A 80 9.97 -20.26 -12.08
C GLU A 80 10.59 -20.47 -10.68
N THR A 81 10.56 -19.39 -9.85
CA THR A 81 11.13 -19.38 -8.49
C THR A 81 10.04 -19.30 -7.42
N PHE A 82 9.02 -18.47 -7.64
CA PHE A 82 7.94 -18.24 -6.66
C PHE A 82 6.73 -19.12 -6.96
N PRO A 83 5.98 -19.54 -5.92
CA PRO A 83 4.82 -20.41 -6.12
C PRO A 83 3.67 -19.70 -6.86
N GLU A 84 2.93 -20.46 -7.68
CA GLU A 84 1.74 -19.93 -8.38
C GLU A 84 0.65 -19.37 -7.43
N SER A 85 0.64 -19.81 -6.16
CA SER A 85 -0.27 -19.27 -5.13
C SER A 85 -0.11 -17.77 -4.91
N PHE A 86 1.02 -17.17 -5.32
CA PHE A 86 1.23 -15.73 -5.24
C PHE A 86 0.57 -14.93 -6.39
N ALA A 87 0.02 -15.60 -7.41
CA ALA A 87 -0.50 -14.94 -8.60
C ALA A 87 -1.58 -13.88 -8.27
N GLU A 88 -2.61 -14.26 -7.50
CA GLU A 88 -3.69 -13.35 -7.11
C GLU A 88 -3.19 -12.21 -6.23
N MET A 89 -2.30 -12.49 -5.28
CA MET A 89 -1.68 -11.48 -4.43
C MET A 89 -0.87 -10.48 -5.26
N MET A 90 -0.06 -10.97 -6.22
CA MET A 90 0.73 -10.11 -7.11
C MET A 90 -0.15 -9.18 -7.96
N VAL A 91 -1.28 -9.68 -8.48
CA VAL A 91 -2.25 -8.84 -9.21
C VAL A 91 -2.79 -7.72 -8.31
N ALA A 92 -3.15 -8.02 -7.07
CA ALA A 92 -3.67 -7.02 -6.13
C ALA A 92 -2.59 -6.01 -5.72
N VAL A 93 -1.35 -6.43 -5.52
CA VAL A 93 -0.20 -5.55 -5.23
C VAL A 93 0.05 -4.60 -6.41
N ASP A 94 0.04 -5.11 -7.63
CA ASP A 94 0.20 -4.32 -8.84
C ASP A 94 -0.90 -3.25 -8.98
N LYS A 95 -2.16 -3.62 -8.74
CA LYS A 95 -3.29 -2.67 -8.71
C LYS A 95 -3.12 -1.61 -7.62
N ALA A 96 -2.70 -2.02 -6.43
CA ALA A 96 -2.58 -1.12 -5.27
C ALA A 96 -1.50 -0.06 -5.47
N ASP A 97 -0.36 -0.45 -6.02
CA ASP A 97 0.79 0.44 -6.22
C ASP A 97 0.59 1.35 -7.44
N SER A 98 0.10 0.79 -8.56
CA SER A 98 -0.23 1.56 -9.78
C SER A 98 -1.55 2.34 -9.71
N ALA A 99 -2.34 2.17 -8.65
CA ALA A 99 -3.68 2.74 -8.50
C ALA A 99 -4.68 2.34 -9.62
N GLN A 100 -4.50 1.18 -10.26
CA GLN A 100 -5.33 0.69 -11.35
C GLN A 100 -6.50 -0.16 -10.85
N PHE A 101 -7.31 0.40 -9.95
CA PHE A 101 -8.53 -0.23 -9.47
C PHE A 101 -9.72 0.03 -10.38
N LEU A 102 -10.56 -0.97 -10.56
CA LEU A 102 -11.89 -0.78 -11.10
C LEU A 102 -12.79 -0.09 -10.05
N LYS A 103 -13.87 0.52 -10.50
CA LYS A 103 -14.83 1.18 -9.58
C LYS A 103 -15.41 0.18 -8.57
N GLU A 104 -15.66 -1.04 -9.00
CA GLU A 104 -16.18 -2.13 -8.17
C GLU A 104 -15.16 -2.53 -7.10
N ASP A 105 -13.87 -2.59 -7.42
CA ASP A 105 -12.80 -2.88 -6.45
C ASP A 105 -12.78 -1.84 -5.31
N VAL A 106 -13.13 -0.59 -5.64
CA VAL A 106 -13.14 0.52 -4.67
C VAL A 106 -14.41 0.53 -3.82
N LEU A 107 -15.58 0.31 -4.44
CA LEU A 107 -16.89 0.39 -3.76
C LEU A 107 -17.17 -0.83 -2.90
N GLU A 108 -16.75 -2.01 -3.35
CA GLU A 108 -16.98 -3.31 -2.71
C GLU A 108 -15.68 -4.14 -2.69
N PRO A 109 -14.64 -3.68 -1.99
CA PRO A 109 -13.34 -4.34 -2.00
C PRO A 109 -13.43 -5.77 -1.46
N LYS A 110 -12.70 -6.68 -2.09
CA LYS A 110 -12.67 -8.11 -1.71
C LYS A 110 -11.24 -8.65 -1.82
N GLY A 111 -11.01 -9.79 -1.20
CA GLY A 111 -9.77 -10.52 -1.37
C GLY A 111 -8.52 -9.70 -1.03
N TRP A 112 -7.48 -9.87 -1.80
CA TRP A 112 -6.19 -9.21 -1.60
C TRP A 112 -6.27 -7.68 -1.74
N GLU A 113 -7.14 -7.16 -2.63
CA GLU A 113 -7.38 -5.73 -2.77
C GLU A 113 -7.96 -5.13 -1.48
N PHE A 114 -8.87 -5.83 -0.83
CA PHE A 114 -9.41 -5.38 0.46
C PHE A 114 -8.33 -5.38 1.55
N LEU A 115 -7.51 -6.43 1.63
CA LEU A 115 -6.40 -6.47 2.56
C LEU A 115 -5.45 -5.29 2.33
N SER A 116 -5.14 -4.94 1.08
CA SER A 116 -4.30 -3.78 0.76
C SER A 116 -4.89 -2.46 1.27
N PHE A 117 -6.22 -2.28 1.16
CA PHE A 117 -6.89 -1.10 1.71
C PHE A 117 -6.86 -1.06 3.24
N LEU A 118 -7.03 -2.19 3.91
CA LEU A 118 -6.95 -2.26 5.37
C LEU A 118 -5.54 -1.88 5.88
N MET A 119 -4.51 -2.20 5.12
CA MET A 119 -3.11 -1.92 5.48
C MET A 119 -2.61 -0.56 5.01
N ASP A 120 -3.30 0.12 4.09
CA ASP A 120 -2.96 1.49 3.70
C ASP A 120 -3.24 2.47 4.87
N ALA A 121 -2.20 3.14 5.34
CA ALA A 121 -2.31 4.12 6.44
C ALA A 121 -3.33 5.24 6.12
N ARG A 122 -3.53 5.56 4.83
CA ARG A 122 -4.47 6.58 4.34
C ARG A 122 -5.93 6.16 4.48
N THR A 123 -6.24 4.88 4.68
CA THR A 123 -7.57 4.40 5.03
C THR A 123 -8.05 4.95 6.37
N GLY A 124 -7.12 5.27 7.26
CA GLY A 124 -7.43 5.96 8.51
C GLY A 124 -7.80 5.04 9.67
N LEU A 125 -7.64 3.73 9.53
CA LEU A 125 -7.86 2.78 10.64
C LEU A 125 -6.96 3.07 11.85
N GLY A 126 -5.77 3.62 11.64
CA GLY A 126 -4.85 3.99 12.71
C GLY A 126 -5.35 5.13 13.62
N ARG A 127 -6.48 5.81 13.30
CA ARG A 127 -7.15 6.77 14.19
C ARG A 127 -7.89 6.06 15.33
N PHE A 128 -8.28 4.80 15.12
CA PHE A 128 -8.95 3.95 16.09
C PHE A 128 -7.91 3.13 16.83
N ARG A 129 -7.76 3.38 18.12
CA ARG A 129 -6.67 2.81 18.93
C ARG A 129 -7.09 1.63 19.79
N GLU A 130 -8.23 1.02 19.48
CA GLU A 130 -8.81 -0.09 20.25
C GLU A 130 -8.33 -1.48 19.78
N PHE A 131 -7.47 -1.53 18.75
CA PHE A 131 -6.91 -2.76 18.24
C PHE A 131 -5.93 -3.40 19.23
N LYS A 132 -5.96 -4.74 19.34
CA LYS A 132 -5.08 -5.51 20.22
C LYS A 132 -3.60 -5.32 19.90
N ILE A 133 -3.27 -5.27 18.61
CA ILE A 133 -1.92 -5.01 18.12
C ILE A 133 -1.92 -3.78 17.21
N SER A 134 -0.78 -3.11 17.09
CA SER A 134 -0.64 -1.97 16.17
C SER A 134 -0.75 -2.40 14.70
N ASN A 135 -1.09 -1.47 13.80
CA ASN A 135 -1.05 -1.74 12.36
C ASN A 135 0.36 -2.11 11.89
N TYR A 136 1.40 -1.52 12.48
CA TYR A 136 2.78 -1.89 12.17
C TYR A 136 3.05 -3.36 12.52
N GLN A 137 2.66 -3.81 13.72
CA GLN A 137 2.83 -5.21 14.12
C GLN A 137 2.04 -6.14 13.18
N LEU A 138 0.79 -5.81 12.85
CA LEU A 138 0.03 -6.63 11.90
C LEU A 138 0.69 -6.68 10.52
N MET A 139 1.24 -5.57 10.02
CA MET A 139 1.97 -5.57 8.75
C MET A 139 3.20 -6.49 8.79
N MET A 140 3.94 -6.52 9.92
CA MET A 140 5.06 -7.45 10.10
C MET A 140 4.60 -8.90 10.12
N ASP A 141 3.52 -9.21 10.85
CA ASP A 141 2.96 -10.56 10.92
C ASP A 141 2.41 -11.04 9.57
N LEU A 142 1.81 -10.13 8.79
CA LEU A 142 1.28 -10.41 7.46
C LEU A 142 2.36 -10.83 6.45
N ILE A 143 3.62 -10.47 6.66
CA ILE A 143 4.73 -10.94 5.80
C ILE A 143 4.79 -12.48 5.80
N ASP A 144 4.65 -13.09 6.98
CA ASP A 144 4.66 -14.55 7.11
C ASP A 144 3.28 -15.17 6.80
N TYR A 145 2.19 -14.50 7.16
CA TYR A 145 0.83 -14.98 6.86
C TYR A 145 0.54 -15.00 5.35
N CYS A 146 0.89 -13.95 4.61
CA CYS A 146 0.67 -13.88 3.16
C CYS A 146 1.49 -14.94 2.39
N LYS A 147 2.61 -15.38 2.95
CA LYS A 147 3.40 -16.48 2.39
C LYS A 147 2.72 -17.84 2.53
N ASN A 148 2.08 -18.10 3.68
CA ASN A 148 1.71 -19.44 4.12
C ASN A 148 0.20 -19.68 4.17
N HIS A 149 -0.65 -18.66 3.95
CA HIS A 149 -2.09 -18.74 4.09
C HIS A 149 -2.82 -18.18 2.88
N THR A 150 -3.98 -18.74 2.63
CA THR A 150 -4.93 -18.17 1.67
C THR A 150 -5.53 -16.88 2.21
N ILE A 151 -6.02 -16.02 1.33
CA ILE A 151 -6.68 -14.76 1.74
C ILE A 151 -7.89 -15.01 2.68
N LYS A 152 -8.60 -16.13 2.53
CA LYS A 152 -9.72 -16.51 3.41
C LYS A 152 -9.25 -16.81 4.84
N GLU A 153 -8.12 -17.50 4.98
CA GLU A 153 -7.50 -17.80 6.27
C GLU A 153 -6.99 -16.52 6.92
N ILE A 154 -6.39 -15.60 6.14
CA ILE A 154 -5.92 -14.30 6.63
C ILE A 154 -7.10 -13.48 7.18
N PHE A 155 -8.23 -13.41 6.49
CA PHE A 155 -9.42 -12.72 7.00
C PHE A 155 -10.05 -13.37 8.24
N ALA A 156 -9.78 -14.65 8.50
CA ALA A 156 -10.20 -15.32 9.71
C ALA A 156 -9.31 -15.02 10.93
N LEU A 157 -8.12 -14.44 10.75
CA LEU A 157 -7.23 -14.04 11.83
C LEU A 157 -7.89 -12.95 12.69
N PRO A 158 -7.88 -13.08 14.03
CA PRO A 158 -8.57 -12.13 14.91
C PRO A 158 -8.18 -10.68 14.69
N ASP A 159 -6.88 -10.40 14.49
CA ASP A 159 -6.35 -9.05 14.33
C ASP A 159 -6.69 -8.43 12.95
N VAL A 160 -6.88 -9.24 11.93
CA VAL A 160 -7.39 -8.79 10.62
C VAL A 160 -8.90 -8.56 10.71
N LYS A 161 -9.62 -9.50 11.33
CA LYS A 161 -11.08 -9.47 11.46
C LYS A 161 -11.57 -8.22 12.19
N GLU A 162 -10.93 -7.80 13.28
CA GLU A 162 -11.32 -6.57 13.99
C GLU A 162 -11.20 -5.31 13.12
N ARG A 163 -10.28 -5.28 12.16
CA ARG A 163 -10.13 -4.20 11.19
C ARG A 163 -11.17 -4.24 10.09
N VAL A 164 -11.50 -5.44 9.61
CA VAL A 164 -12.61 -5.67 8.68
C VAL A 164 -13.91 -5.19 9.29
N GLU A 165 -14.24 -5.65 10.51
CA GLU A 165 -15.46 -5.28 11.24
C GLU A 165 -15.55 -3.76 11.44
N LEU A 166 -14.44 -3.09 11.77
CA LEU A 166 -14.43 -1.63 11.93
C LEU A 166 -14.65 -0.92 10.58
N TYR A 167 -13.97 -1.37 9.51
CA TYR A 167 -14.13 -0.81 8.18
C TYR A 167 -15.58 -0.93 7.69
N GLU A 168 -16.15 -2.13 7.79
CA GLU A 168 -17.54 -2.42 7.38
C GLU A 168 -18.56 -1.64 8.20
N LYS A 169 -18.33 -1.53 9.52
CA LYS A 169 -19.19 -0.74 10.42
C LYS A 169 -19.36 0.70 9.96
N TYR A 170 -18.32 1.30 9.41
CA TYR A 170 -18.32 2.70 9.00
C TYR A 170 -18.43 2.91 7.48
N ALA A 171 -18.55 1.87 6.68
CA ALA A 171 -18.51 1.95 5.23
C ALA A 171 -19.53 2.95 4.64
N GLU A 172 -20.79 2.87 5.06
CA GLU A 172 -21.84 3.77 4.58
C GLU A 172 -21.67 5.19 5.16
N ALA A 173 -21.39 5.31 6.46
CA ALA A 173 -21.15 6.60 7.09
C ALA A 173 -19.97 7.36 6.45
N ALA A 174 -18.93 6.63 6.03
CA ALA A 174 -17.79 7.21 5.31
C ALA A 174 -18.18 7.74 3.93
N LYS A 175 -19.00 7.01 3.17
CA LYS A 175 -19.52 7.47 1.87
C LYS A 175 -20.38 8.72 2.02
N GLU A 176 -21.30 8.72 2.98
CA GLU A 176 -22.16 9.87 3.28
C GLU A 176 -21.32 11.08 3.73
N GLN A 177 -20.29 10.86 4.55
CA GLN A 177 -19.36 11.93 4.98
C GLN A 177 -18.64 12.54 3.78
N ILE A 178 -18.09 11.72 2.88
CA ILE A 178 -17.44 12.23 1.67
C ILE A 178 -18.42 13.03 0.82
N GLN A 179 -19.64 12.53 0.57
CA GLN A 179 -20.62 13.22 -0.24
C GLN A 179 -21.06 14.57 0.36
N ARG A 180 -21.20 14.62 1.68
CA ARG A 180 -21.62 15.83 2.40
C ARG A 180 -20.52 16.86 2.51
N CYS A 181 -19.27 16.44 2.72
CA CYS A 181 -18.12 17.31 2.97
C CYS A 181 -17.34 17.67 1.70
N ALA A 182 -17.67 17.07 0.55
CA ALA A 182 -16.97 17.34 -0.69
C ALA A 182 -17.65 18.41 -1.53
N THR A 183 -16.83 19.26 -2.15
CA THR A 183 -17.25 20.22 -3.18
C THR A 183 -16.43 19.97 -4.44
N GLN A 184 -17.11 19.75 -5.57
CA GLN A 184 -16.45 19.55 -6.85
C GLN A 184 -16.52 20.80 -7.71
N THR A 185 -15.37 21.19 -8.28
CA THR A 185 -15.26 22.22 -9.31
C THR A 185 -14.47 21.64 -10.49
N LYS A 186 -15.15 21.44 -11.63
CA LYS A 186 -14.60 20.78 -12.81
C LYS A 186 -14.05 19.38 -12.43
N ASN A 187 -12.73 19.17 -12.60
CA ASN A 187 -12.03 17.93 -12.33
C ASN A 187 -11.33 17.89 -10.95
N VAL A 188 -11.56 18.89 -10.11
CA VAL A 188 -11.01 18.97 -8.75
C VAL A 188 -12.13 18.76 -7.74
N VAL A 189 -11.93 17.88 -6.77
CA VAL A 189 -12.81 17.71 -5.62
C VAL A 189 -12.05 18.09 -4.35
N VAL A 190 -12.65 18.95 -3.55
CA VAL A 190 -12.16 19.39 -2.24
C VAL A 190 -13.00 18.71 -1.17
N LEU A 191 -12.38 17.93 -0.32
CA LEU A 191 -13.00 17.27 0.84
C LEU A 191 -12.55 18.01 2.10
N ASP A 192 -13.46 18.80 2.68
CA ASP A 192 -13.20 19.57 3.91
C ASP A 192 -13.79 18.86 5.12
N LEU A 193 -12.91 18.22 5.91
CA LEU A 193 -13.27 17.44 7.09
C LEU A 193 -13.01 18.18 8.41
N ARG A 194 -12.62 19.45 8.38
CA ARG A 194 -12.29 20.22 9.61
C ARG A 194 -13.48 20.40 10.56
N GLY A 195 -14.70 20.31 10.04
CA GLY A 195 -15.92 20.39 10.85
C GLY A 195 -16.42 19.05 11.40
N GLU A 196 -15.73 17.95 11.09
CA GLU A 196 -16.13 16.61 11.48
C GLU A 196 -15.50 16.22 12.82
N GLU A 197 -16.30 15.74 13.76
CA GLU A 197 -15.83 15.21 15.03
C GLU A 197 -15.09 13.90 14.85
N THR A 198 -15.59 13.06 13.94
CA THR A 198 -14.99 11.76 13.60
C THR A 198 -14.78 11.67 12.09
N ILE A 199 -13.55 11.35 11.67
CA ILE A 199 -13.24 11.05 10.28
C ILE A 199 -13.29 9.53 10.11
N TYR A 200 -14.30 9.05 9.40
CA TYR A 200 -14.52 7.61 9.21
C TYR A 200 -13.48 6.97 8.30
N PRO A 201 -13.10 5.70 8.56
CA PRO A 201 -12.12 4.99 7.75
C PRO A 201 -12.74 4.61 6.39
N THR A 202 -11.99 4.84 5.33
CA THR A 202 -12.35 4.41 3.98
C THR A 202 -11.11 4.37 3.10
N ASN A 203 -11.12 3.57 2.04
CA ASN A 203 -10.01 3.57 1.11
C ASN A 203 -9.89 4.94 0.39
N ARG A 204 -8.66 5.35 0.12
CA ARG A 204 -8.36 6.67 -0.47
C ARG A 204 -8.95 6.91 -1.86
N PHE A 205 -9.36 5.85 -2.55
CA PHE A 205 -9.93 5.93 -3.90
C PHE A 205 -11.44 6.14 -3.88
N MET A 206 -12.11 5.99 -2.73
CA MET A 206 -13.56 6.15 -2.60
C MET A 206 -14.04 7.49 -3.16
N ILE A 207 -13.28 8.56 -2.95
CA ILE A 207 -13.64 9.88 -3.45
C ILE A 207 -13.76 9.92 -4.98
N TYR A 208 -12.90 9.18 -5.70
CA TYR A 208 -12.97 9.11 -7.17
C TYR A 208 -14.08 8.18 -7.67
N ALA A 209 -14.44 7.16 -6.89
CA ALA A 209 -15.59 6.32 -7.19
C ALA A 209 -16.91 7.07 -7.05
N LEU A 210 -16.99 8.01 -6.09
CA LEU A 210 -18.17 8.87 -5.85
C LEU A 210 -18.19 10.11 -6.76
N PHE A 211 -17.03 10.62 -7.17
CA PHE A 211 -16.87 11.78 -8.06
C PHE A 211 -16.07 11.40 -9.32
N PRO A 212 -16.64 10.62 -10.24
CA PRO A 212 -15.89 9.95 -11.33
C PRO A 212 -15.32 10.92 -12.38
N THR A 213 -15.72 12.17 -12.39
CA THR A 213 -15.18 13.22 -13.28
C THR A 213 -14.01 13.98 -12.64
N ALA A 214 -13.73 13.73 -11.35
CA ALA A 214 -12.57 14.29 -10.68
C ALA A 214 -11.33 13.45 -10.95
N ASN A 215 -10.19 14.11 -11.16
CA ASN A 215 -8.87 13.46 -11.23
C ASN A 215 -7.86 14.08 -10.25
N ILE A 216 -8.30 15.06 -9.47
CA ILE A 216 -7.54 15.69 -8.39
C ILE A 216 -8.43 15.74 -7.16
N SER A 217 -7.93 15.29 -6.01
CA SER A 217 -8.58 15.50 -4.72
C SER A 217 -7.69 16.28 -3.77
N ILE A 218 -8.29 17.21 -3.02
CA ILE A 218 -7.64 17.99 -1.97
C ILE A 218 -8.37 17.67 -0.67
N HIS A 219 -7.65 17.15 0.32
CA HIS A 219 -8.21 16.84 1.63
C HIS A 219 -7.74 17.87 2.64
N ILE A 220 -8.69 18.47 3.36
CA ILE A 220 -8.45 19.45 4.43
C ILE A 220 -8.89 18.78 5.73
N LEU A 221 -7.90 18.56 6.63
CA LEU A 221 -8.08 17.84 7.89
C LEU A 221 -7.92 18.76 9.08
#